data_bae0238bf3cb22716b78e95a21fb0f93
#
_entry.id   bae0238bf3cb22716b78e95a21fb0f93
#
_cell.length_a   1.000
_cell.length_b   1.000
_cell.length_c   1.000
_cell.angle_alpha   90.00
_cell.angle_beta   90.00
_cell.angle_gamma   90.00
#
_symmetry.space_group_name_H-M   'P 1'
#
loop_
_entity.id
_entity.type
_entity.pdbx_description
1 polymer ?
#
loop_
_entity_poly.entity_id
_entity_poly.type
_entity_poly.pdbx_seq_one_letter_code
_entity_poly.pdbx_strand_id
1 'polypeptide(L)'
;LAFPRSIAPERLALAALLGVTAGAAVLTSLAKANSQEIGVYSGRHYNTDKALYKQFSQKTGIKVKLLEAKDDALIERIKREGANSPADVLVLADAARLDKAADAGLFRPSRSASLNRDVPANLRESKGLWFGLTRRVRVVVVNPKAVNPSSIRSYADLAKPAFKGQLCLRNRKSVYNQSLVADQMILRGDKAASAWVKGMTANVTQPYFSSDTPLIRAVANGQCGVGLVNSYYVARMLAGGSGASDQQLANRVKVRFPDPAHVNITGAGVVKTAKNPEAALRLIEFLASPSGGRGYAEANNEYPLRGFGNNAALKRLGTFKADGVSAQQMGAKNKAAVALMQAGGWR
;
A
#
# COMPACT_ATOMS: atom_id res chain seq x y z
N LEU A 1 -61.96 59.87 58.42
CA LEU A 1 -62.41 58.76 59.24
C LEU A 1 -61.96 57.46 58.60
N ALA A 2 -61.21 56.65 59.38
CA ALA A 2 -60.88 55.21 59.19
C ALA A 2 -59.85 54.82 58.11
N PHE A 3 -58.63 54.61 58.55
CA PHE A 3 -57.62 53.78 57.89
C PHE A 3 -57.96 52.28 58.08
N PRO A 4 -57.56 51.41 57.16
CA PRO A 4 -57.15 50.10 57.58
C PRO A 4 -55.72 49.67 57.05
N ARG A 5 -55.06 49.20 57.99
CA ARG A 5 -54.00 48.17 58.15
C ARG A 5 -53.24 47.63 56.92
N SER A 6 -51.94 47.71 57.07
CA SER A 6 -50.87 46.98 56.37
C SER A 6 -51.05 45.47 56.41
N ILE A 7 -50.71 44.79 55.27
CA ILE A 7 -50.41 43.36 55.25
C ILE A 7 -49.00 43.23 54.69
N ALA A 8 -48.16 42.53 55.47
CA ALA A 8 -46.74 42.30 55.20
C ALA A 8 -46.46 41.32 54.02
N PRO A 9 -45.28 41.47 53.39
CA PRO A 9 -44.85 40.61 52.34
C PRO A 9 -43.97 39.43 52.89
N GLU A 10 -44.54 38.29 53.03
CA GLU A 10 -43.75 36.99 53.19
C GLU A 10 -44.36 35.96 52.32
N ARG A 11 -43.79 35.77 51.14
CA ARG A 11 -43.80 34.52 50.31
C ARG A 11 -43.30 34.75 48.90
N LEU A 12 -42.01 35.11 48.77
CA LEU A 12 -41.34 35.17 47.44
C LEU A 12 -39.84 34.91 47.58
N ALA A 13 -39.45 33.84 48.25
CA ALA A 13 -38.03 33.49 48.36
C ALA A 13 -37.76 31.95 48.38
N LEU A 14 -38.57 31.17 47.66
CA LEU A 14 -38.28 29.72 47.60
C LEU A 14 -38.42 29.07 46.20
N ALA A 15 -38.35 29.86 45.14
CA ALA A 15 -38.45 29.33 43.77
C ALA A 15 -37.21 29.56 42.92
N ALA A 16 -36.11 30.12 43.47
CA ALA A 16 -34.89 30.45 42.66
C ALA A 16 -33.70 29.56 42.91
N LEU A 17 -33.78 28.48 43.75
CA LEU A 17 -32.62 27.63 44.04
C LEU A 17 -32.70 26.21 43.41
N LEU A 18 -33.70 25.87 42.63
CA LEU A 18 -33.82 24.55 41.98
C LEU A 18 -33.52 24.56 40.46
N GLY A 19 -33.20 25.73 39.88
CA GLY A 19 -32.92 25.88 38.43
C GLY A 19 -31.45 25.76 38.03
N VAL A 20 -30.49 25.84 38.97
CA VAL A 20 -29.04 25.91 38.61
C VAL A 20 -28.32 24.55 38.68
N THR A 21 -28.90 23.54 39.32
CA THR A 21 -28.24 22.21 39.43
C THR A 21 -28.50 21.25 38.28
N ALA A 22 -29.54 21.49 37.47
CA ALA A 22 -29.83 20.64 36.28
C ALA A 22 -29.01 21.03 35.03
N GLY A 23 -28.52 22.29 34.97
CA GLY A 23 -27.69 22.76 33.82
C GLY A 23 -26.23 22.30 33.87
N ALA A 24 -25.68 22.05 35.06
CA ALA A 24 -24.27 21.62 35.21
C ALA A 24 -24.05 20.14 34.96
N ALA A 25 -25.10 19.30 35.14
CA ALA A 25 -25.01 17.85 34.91
C ALA A 25 -25.08 17.49 33.42
N VAL A 26 -25.68 18.32 32.57
CA VAL A 26 -25.76 18.07 31.10
C VAL A 26 -24.51 18.50 30.38
N LEU A 27 -23.75 19.47 30.88
CA LEU A 27 -22.49 19.94 30.26
C LEU A 27 -21.29 19.05 30.58
N THR A 28 -21.36 18.20 31.63
CA THR A 28 -20.28 17.25 31.97
C THR A 28 -20.39 15.92 31.27
N SER A 29 -21.51 15.59 30.63
CA SER A 29 -21.67 14.35 29.85
C SER A 29 -21.14 14.45 28.40
N LEU A 30 -20.81 15.64 27.90
CA LEU A 30 -20.28 15.86 26.56
C LEU A 30 -18.72 15.83 26.49
N ALA A 31 -18.03 15.68 27.61
CA ALA A 31 -16.56 15.79 27.68
C ALA A 31 -15.82 14.45 27.87
N LYS A 32 -16.49 13.29 27.77
CA LYS A 32 -15.82 12.00 27.55
C LYS A 32 -16.06 11.50 26.13
N ALA A 33 -15.59 12.24 25.15
CA ALA A 33 -15.21 11.65 23.91
C ALA A 33 -14.07 10.66 24.25
N ASN A 34 -14.40 9.40 24.45
CA ASN A 34 -13.43 8.32 24.54
C ASN A 34 -12.52 8.47 23.32
N SER A 35 -11.29 8.95 23.52
CA SER A 35 -10.32 9.03 22.44
C SER A 35 -10.05 7.61 22.00
N GLN A 36 -10.81 7.13 20.99
CA GLN A 36 -10.61 5.81 20.43
C GLN A 36 -9.18 5.71 19.95
N GLU A 37 -8.54 4.61 20.22
CA GLU A 37 -7.19 4.32 19.78
C GLU A 37 -7.20 3.05 18.95
N ILE A 38 -6.46 3.05 17.84
CA ILE A 38 -6.30 1.90 16.95
C ILE A 38 -4.84 1.54 16.80
N GLY A 39 -4.55 0.24 16.81
CA GLY A 39 -3.25 -0.32 16.48
C GLY A 39 -3.13 -0.55 14.97
N VAL A 40 -2.11 0.05 14.35
CA VAL A 40 -1.81 -0.11 12.93
C VAL A 40 -0.48 -0.86 12.79
N TYR A 41 -0.52 -2.06 12.22
CA TYR A 41 0.67 -2.79 11.82
C TYR A 41 0.93 -2.57 10.34
N SER A 42 2.07 -1.96 9.99
CA SER A 42 2.36 -1.52 8.63
C SER A 42 3.68 -2.09 8.10
N GLY A 43 3.60 -2.72 6.93
CA GLY A 43 4.75 -3.13 6.13
C GLY A 43 5.42 -1.96 5.38
N ARG A 44 4.87 -0.77 5.44
CA ARG A 44 5.47 0.46 4.91
C ARG A 44 6.39 1.08 5.95
N HIS A 45 7.68 0.86 5.84
CA HIS A 45 8.70 1.16 6.85
C HIS A 45 9.59 2.36 6.49
N TYR A 46 9.04 3.38 5.85
CA TYR A 46 9.82 4.55 5.42
C TYR A 46 9.55 5.82 6.25
N ASN A 47 8.83 5.72 7.35
CA ASN A 47 8.42 6.85 8.20
C ASN A 47 7.63 7.96 7.48
N THR A 48 7.17 7.70 6.26
CA THR A 48 6.50 8.69 5.41
C THR A 48 5.02 8.89 5.76
N ASP A 49 4.43 7.90 6.43
CA ASP A 49 2.98 7.85 6.66
C ASP A 49 2.55 8.55 7.97
N LYS A 50 3.50 8.87 8.86
CA LYS A 50 3.21 9.47 10.19
C LYS A 50 2.40 10.78 10.10
N ALA A 51 2.70 11.62 9.12
CA ALA A 51 1.98 12.87 8.91
C ALA A 51 0.50 12.64 8.57
N LEU A 52 0.21 11.60 7.77
CA LEU A 52 -1.16 11.23 7.39
C LEU A 52 -1.93 10.62 8.54
N TYR A 53 -1.30 9.76 9.33
CA TYR A 53 -1.92 9.24 10.55
C TYR A 53 -2.22 10.35 11.56
N LYS A 54 -1.32 11.34 11.70
CA LYS A 54 -1.57 12.54 12.51
C LYS A 54 -2.76 13.35 11.97
N GLN A 55 -2.83 13.55 10.65
CA GLN A 55 -3.96 14.23 10.00
C GLN A 55 -5.29 13.48 10.23
N PHE A 56 -5.30 12.16 10.12
CA PHE A 56 -6.45 11.33 10.45
C PHE A 56 -6.87 11.53 11.91
N SER A 57 -5.93 11.46 12.85
CA SER A 57 -6.21 11.64 14.28
C SER A 57 -6.77 13.03 14.58
N GLN A 58 -6.25 14.08 13.95
CA GLN A 58 -6.76 15.45 14.08
C GLN A 58 -8.20 15.61 13.56
N LYS A 59 -8.52 14.94 12.45
CA LYS A 59 -9.86 15.00 11.84
C LYS A 59 -10.91 14.19 12.58
N THR A 60 -10.52 13.10 13.23
CA THR A 60 -11.46 12.10 13.75
C THR A 60 -11.46 11.97 15.27
N GLY A 61 -10.45 12.48 15.96
CA GLY A 61 -10.18 12.21 17.37
C GLY A 61 -9.63 10.82 17.66
N ILE A 62 -9.50 9.94 16.63
CA ILE A 62 -9.00 8.57 16.78
C ILE A 62 -7.47 8.58 16.81
N LYS A 63 -6.86 8.09 17.88
CA LYS A 63 -5.40 7.98 18.00
C LYS A 63 -4.89 6.76 17.23
N VAL A 64 -3.74 6.90 16.57
CA VAL A 64 -3.09 5.80 15.84
C VAL A 64 -1.81 5.40 16.56
N LYS A 65 -1.72 4.15 16.99
CA LYS A 65 -0.49 3.48 17.42
C LYS A 65 0.10 2.70 16.26
N LEU A 66 1.20 3.20 15.70
CA LEU A 66 1.86 2.61 14.53
C LEU A 66 2.99 1.68 14.96
N LEU A 67 2.99 0.46 14.41
CA LEU A 67 4.10 -0.47 14.44
C LEU A 67 4.52 -0.79 13.01
N GLU A 68 5.76 -0.46 12.66
CA GLU A 68 6.35 -0.73 11.35
C GLU A 68 7.33 -1.89 11.42
N ALA A 69 7.18 -2.87 10.53
CA ALA A 69 8.10 -3.99 10.39
C ALA A 69 7.98 -4.60 8.98
N LYS A 70 8.78 -5.64 8.68
CA LYS A 70 8.64 -6.39 7.43
C LYS A 70 7.30 -7.10 7.38
N ASP A 71 6.62 -7.04 6.23
CA ASP A 71 5.26 -7.59 6.02
C ASP A 71 5.08 -9.02 6.55
N ASP A 72 5.97 -9.94 6.19
CA ASP A 72 5.88 -11.35 6.64
C ASP A 72 6.04 -11.48 8.16
N ALA A 73 6.87 -10.65 8.78
CA ALA A 73 7.04 -10.61 10.24
C ALA A 73 5.76 -10.12 10.94
N LEU A 74 5.04 -9.16 10.35
CA LEU A 74 3.77 -8.68 10.88
C LEU A 74 2.68 -9.76 10.82
N ILE A 75 2.60 -10.51 9.71
CA ILE A 75 1.68 -11.65 9.56
C ILE A 75 1.93 -12.67 10.66
N GLU A 76 3.17 -13.10 10.83
CA GLU A 76 3.53 -14.10 11.83
C GLU A 76 3.37 -13.56 13.26
N ARG A 77 3.55 -12.26 13.48
CA ARG A 77 3.32 -11.61 14.76
C ARG A 77 1.85 -11.66 15.16
N ILE A 78 0.93 -11.26 14.28
CA ILE A 78 -0.52 -11.30 14.55
C ILE A 78 -0.97 -12.73 14.82
N LYS A 79 -0.47 -13.73 14.09
CA LYS A 79 -0.77 -15.15 14.36
C LYS A 79 -0.37 -15.56 15.78
N ARG A 80 0.82 -15.17 16.24
CA ARG A 80 1.30 -15.50 17.59
C ARG A 80 0.55 -14.74 18.69
N GLU A 81 0.19 -13.49 18.44
CA GLU A 81 -0.58 -12.66 19.36
C GLU A 81 -2.03 -13.17 19.49
N GLY A 82 -2.57 -13.81 18.45
CA GLY A 82 -3.91 -14.41 18.43
C GLY A 82 -4.99 -13.41 18.84
N ALA A 83 -5.87 -13.82 19.77
CA ALA A 83 -6.96 -12.97 20.27
C ALA A 83 -6.47 -11.73 21.04
N ASN A 84 -5.23 -11.74 21.51
CA ASN A 84 -4.63 -10.65 22.29
C ASN A 84 -3.90 -9.62 21.40
N SER A 85 -3.92 -9.79 20.07
CA SER A 85 -3.26 -8.84 19.18
C SER A 85 -3.81 -7.41 19.38
N PRO A 86 -2.92 -6.41 19.54
CA PRO A 86 -3.33 -5.02 19.60
C PRO A 86 -3.54 -4.41 18.22
N ALA A 87 -3.37 -5.18 17.14
CA ALA A 87 -3.54 -4.70 15.78
C ALA A 87 -5.03 -4.62 15.41
N ASP A 88 -5.48 -3.43 15.01
CA ASP A 88 -6.81 -3.22 14.44
C ASP A 88 -6.74 -3.16 12.91
N VAL A 89 -5.64 -2.64 12.34
CA VAL A 89 -5.40 -2.55 10.90
C VAL A 89 -4.07 -3.21 10.56
N LEU A 90 -4.07 -4.05 9.52
CA LEU A 90 -2.85 -4.59 8.92
C LEU A 90 -2.69 -4.03 7.51
N VAL A 91 -1.58 -3.31 7.29
CA VAL A 91 -1.18 -2.73 6.00
C VAL A 91 -0.05 -3.55 5.42
N LEU A 92 -0.23 -4.09 4.22
CA LEU A 92 0.76 -4.94 3.55
C LEU A 92 1.07 -4.44 2.14
N ALA A 93 2.30 -4.62 1.76
CA ALA A 93 2.79 -4.33 0.44
C ALA A 93 2.79 -5.60 -0.42
N ASP A 94 1.97 -5.61 -1.46
CA ASP A 94 1.77 -6.66 -2.45
C ASP A 94 0.52 -7.53 -2.24
N ALA A 95 -0.18 -7.81 -3.33
CA ALA A 95 -1.39 -8.63 -3.36
C ALA A 95 -1.18 -10.04 -2.79
N ALA A 96 -0.03 -10.66 -3.06
CA ALA A 96 0.28 -11.99 -2.55
C ALA A 96 0.38 -12.04 -1.02
N ARG A 97 0.83 -10.98 -0.37
CA ARG A 97 0.87 -10.90 1.09
C ARG A 97 -0.49 -10.62 1.70
N LEU A 98 -1.31 -9.80 1.03
CA LEU A 98 -2.70 -9.57 1.43
C LEU A 98 -3.50 -10.87 1.36
N ASP A 99 -3.33 -11.64 0.30
CA ASP A 99 -3.96 -12.94 0.11
C ASP A 99 -3.47 -13.95 1.16
N LYS A 100 -2.16 -14.05 1.38
CA LYS A 100 -1.57 -14.88 2.45
C LYS A 100 -2.15 -14.56 3.84
N ALA A 101 -2.35 -13.28 4.14
CA ALA A 101 -2.96 -12.86 5.40
C ALA A 101 -4.46 -13.21 5.46
N ALA A 102 -5.17 -13.09 4.33
CA ALA A 102 -6.57 -13.48 4.20
C ALA A 102 -6.74 -15.00 4.37
N ASP A 103 -5.94 -15.80 3.69
CA ASP A 103 -5.92 -17.27 3.80
C ASP A 103 -5.61 -17.74 5.23
N ALA A 104 -4.75 -17.00 5.94
CA ALA A 104 -4.46 -17.26 7.35
C ALA A 104 -5.59 -16.80 8.29
N GLY A 105 -6.71 -16.28 7.77
CA GLY A 105 -7.88 -15.84 8.55
C GLY A 105 -7.62 -14.61 9.41
N LEU A 106 -6.64 -13.75 9.04
CA LEU A 106 -6.26 -12.59 9.83
C LEU A 106 -7.17 -11.38 9.63
N PHE A 107 -7.95 -11.35 8.57
CA PHE A 107 -8.88 -10.26 8.27
C PHE A 107 -10.32 -10.63 8.57
N ARG A 108 -11.11 -9.62 8.89
CA ARG A 108 -12.57 -9.74 8.96
C ARG A 108 -13.21 -9.07 7.75
N PRO A 109 -14.31 -9.60 7.21
CA PRO A 109 -15.07 -8.94 6.17
C PRO A 109 -15.55 -7.56 6.64
N SER A 110 -15.35 -6.55 5.82
CA SER A 110 -15.75 -5.17 6.10
C SER A 110 -16.60 -4.64 4.93
N ARG A 111 -17.74 -4.05 5.25
CA ARG A 111 -18.63 -3.42 4.27
C ARG A 111 -18.52 -1.92 4.36
N SER A 112 -18.22 -1.24 3.26
CA SER A 112 -18.13 0.22 3.17
C SER A 112 -18.56 0.69 1.79
N ALA A 113 -19.55 1.56 1.74
CA ALA A 113 -20.00 2.18 0.49
C ALA A 113 -18.91 3.09 -0.10
N SER A 114 -18.15 3.80 0.75
CA SER A 114 -17.05 4.67 0.32
C SER A 114 -15.91 3.86 -0.30
N LEU A 115 -15.49 2.75 0.34
CA LEU A 115 -14.45 1.88 -0.22
C LEU A 115 -14.89 1.21 -1.53
N ASN A 116 -16.17 0.83 -1.62
CA ASN A 116 -16.69 0.25 -2.86
C ASN A 116 -16.69 1.25 -4.03
N ARG A 117 -16.92 2.53 -3.76
CA ARG A 117 -16.86 3.62 -4.74
C ARG A 117 -15.42 4.00 -5.09
N ASP A 118 -14.55 4.14 -4.09
CA ASP A 118 -13.24 4.77 -4.24
C ASP A 118 -12.15 3.77 -4.66
N VAL A 119 -12.26 2.50 -4.25
CA VAL A 119 -11.31 1.44 -4.62
C VAL A 119 -11.83 0.68 -5.84
N PRO A 120 -11.10 0.65 -6.97
CA PRO A 120 -11.48 -0.16 -8.13
C PRO A 120 -11.69 -1.64 -7.78
N ALA A 121 -12.66 -2.30 -8.42
CA ALA A 121 -13.04 -3.67 -8.11
C ALA A 121 -11.87 -4.67 -8.24
N ASN A 122 -10.99 -4.48 -9.22
CA ASN A 122 -9.81 -5.31 -9.43
C ASN A 122 -8.67 -5.05 -8.41
N LEU A 123 -8.80 -4.03 -7.56
CA LEU A 123 -7.80 -3.66 -6.55
C LEU A 123 -8.29 -3.91 -5.11
N ARG A 124 -9.35 -4.71 -4.94
CA ARG A 124 -9.87 -5.11 -3.62
C ARG A 124 -10.29 -6.57 -3.63
N GLU A 125 -10.41 -7.16 -2.45
CA GLU A 125 -10.92 -8.50 -2.26
C GLU A 125 -12.46 -8.48 -2.29
N SER A 126 -13.07 -9.47 -2.94
CA SER A 126 -14.49 -9.51 -3.26
C SER A 126 -15.43 -9.56 -2.05
N LYS A 127 -14.97 -10.16 -0.94
CA LYS A 127 -15.72 -10.26 0.33
C LYS A 127 -15.41 -9.12 1.29
N GLY A 128 -14.53 -8.17 0.91
CA GLY A 128 -14.14 -7.03 1.73
C GLY A 128 -13.13 -7.36 2.83
N LEU A 129 -12.29 -8.38 2.64
CA LEU A 129 -11.23 -8.73 3.58
C LEU A 129 -10.10 -7.70 3.55
N TRP A 130 -9.78 -7.15 2.38
CA TRP A 130 -8.79 -6.09 2.22
C TRP A 130 -9.11 -5.19 1.02
N PHE A 131 -8.54 -4.00 1.05
CA PHE A 131 -8.72 -2.94 0.06
C PHE A 131 -7.37 -2.37 -0.36
N GLY A 132 -7.17 -2.14 -1.65
CA GLY A 132 -6.03 -1.40 -2.15
C GLY A 132 -6.05 0.05 -1.69
N LEU A 133 -4.87 0.58 -1.40
CA LEU A 133 -4.67 1.98 -0.98
C LEU A 133 -3.85 2.76 -2.00
N THR A 134 -2.89 2.10 -2.64
CA THR A 134 -2.01 2.69 -3.67
C THR A 134 -1.68 1.66 -4.73
N ARG A 135 -1.17 2.14 -5.88
CA ARG A 135 -0.70 1.27 -6.98
C ARG A 135 0.82 1.38 -7.14
N ARG A 136 1.42 0.26 -7.47
CA ARG A 136 2.85 0.11 -7.78
C ARG A 136 3.00 -0.61 -9.10
N VAL A 137 3.92 -0.16 -9.94
CA VAL A 137 4.08 -0.70 -11.31
C VAL A 137 5.46 -1.33 -11.44
N ARG A 138 5.51 -2.53 -12.02
CA ARG A 138 6.78 -3.14 -12.42
C ARG A 138 7.23 -2.54 -13.74
N VAL A 139 8.38 -1.90 -13.71
CA VAL A 139 8.98 -1.22 -14.86
C VAL A 139 10.31 -1.85 -15.21
N VAL A 140 10.76 -1.59 -16.43
CA VAL A 140 12.11 -1.94 -16.85
C VAL A 140 12.97 -0.68 -16.83
N VAL A 141 14.05 -0.70 -16.05
CA VAL A 141 15.12 0.29 -16.15
C VAL A 141 16.13 -0.15 -17.18
N VAL A 142 16.58 0.79 -18.01
CA VAL A 142 17.43 0.53 -19.17
C VAL A 142 18.63 1.46 -19.12
N ASN A 143 19.83 0.91 -19.29
CA ASN A 143 21.01 1.71 -19.59
C ASN A 143 21.02 2.02 -21.10
N PRO A 144 20.77 3.28 -21.52
CA PRO A 144 20.63 3.60 -22.94
C PRO A 144 21.94 3.50 -23.73
N LYS A 145 23.09 3.35 -23.04
CA LYS A 145 24.39 3.11 -23.70
C LYS A 145 24.58 1.64 -24.07
N ALA A 146 23.89 0.71 -23.39
CA ALA A 146 24.02 -0.74 -23.61
C ALA A 146 22.85 -1.31 -24.42
N VAL A 147 21.63 -0.80 -24.19
CA VAL A 147 20.40 -1.32 -24.81
C VAL A 147 19.54 -0.17 -25.30
N ASN A 148 19.02 -0.29 -26.53
CA ASN A 148 18.03 0.67 -27.04
C ASN A 148 16.72 0.53 -26.23
N PRO A 149 16.27 1.57 -25.51
CA PRO A 149 15.04 1.49 -24.74
C PRO A 149 13.79 1.12 -25.55
N SER A 150 13.74 1.45 -26.84
CA SER A 150 12.60 1.16 -27.72
C SER A 150 12.47 -0.32 -28.09
N SER A 151 13.50 -1.15 -27.84
CA SER A 151 13.44 -2.59 -28.05
C SER A 151 12.57 -3.30 -27.00
N ILE A 152 12.18 -2.62 -25.91
CA ILE A 152 11.39 -3.15 -24.83
C ILE A 152 9.98 -2.56 -24.90
N ARG A 153 9.03 -3.37 -25.34
CA ARG A 153 7.59 -3.03 -25.46
C ARG A 153 6.74 -3.77 -24.43
N SER A 154 7.14 -4.99 -24.10
CA SER A 154 6.41 -5.88 -23.19
C SER A 154 7.36 -6.65 -22.28
N TYR A 155 6.85 -7.31 -21.25
CA TYR A 155 7.66 -8.22 -20.42
C TYR A 155 8.21 -9.41 -21.22
N ALA A 156 7.50 -9.82 -22.29
CA ALA A 156 7.95 -10.91 -23.15
C ALA A 156 9.31 -10.65 -23.81
N ASP A 157 9.62 -9.38 -24.08
CA ASP A 157 10.87 -8.99 -24.74
C ASP A 157 12.09 -9.37 -23.90
N LEU A 158 11.99 -9.34 -22.56
CA LEU A 158 13.09 -9.66 -21.65
C LEU A 158 13.58 -11.13 -21.75
N ALA A 159 12.75 -12.01 -22.32
CA ALA A 159 13.11 -13.41 -22.58
C ALA A 159 13.79 -13.65 -23.93
N LYS A 160 13.90 -12.64 -24.79
CA LYS A 160 14.54 -12.76 -26.10
C LYS A 160 16.05 -12.98 -25.97
N PRO A 161 16.70 -13.80 -26.82
CA PRO A 161 18.13 -14.03 -26.79
C PRO A 161 18.99 -12.75 -26.91
N ALA A 162 18.45 -11.69 -27.50
CA ALA A 162 19.10 -10.38 -27.61
C ALA A 162 19.47 -9.76 -26.24
N PHE A 163 18.85 -10.20 -25.16
CA PHE A 163 19.14 -9.76 -23.79
C PHE A 163 20.07 -10.69 -23.01
N LYS A 164 20.70 -11.69 -23.66
CA LYS A 164 21.61 -12.64 -23.00
C LYS A 164 22.76 -11.88 -22.31
N GLY A 165 22.93 -12.10 -21.02
CA GLY A 165 23.95 -11.43 -20.20
C GLY A 165 23.67 -9.94 -19.93
N GLN A 166 22.47 -9.44 -20.29
CA GLN A 166 22.08 -8.04 -20.12
C GLN A 166 21.04 -7.81 -19.04
N LEU A 167 20.40 -8.87 -18.55
CA LEU A 167 19.25 -8.75 -17.63
C LEU A 167 19.68 -8.90 -16.17
N CYS A 168 19.34 -7.90 -15.35
CA CYS A 168 19.43 -7.94 -13.90
C CYS A 168 18.06 -8.20 -13.30
N LEU A 169 17.98 -9.18 -12.41
CA LEU A 169 16.76 -9.54 -11.66
C LEU A 169 17.03 -9.60 -10.17
N ARG A 170 15.98 -9.39 -9.39
CA ARG A 170 15.98 -9.77 -7.99
C ARG A 170 15.83 -11.29 -7.86
N ASN A 171 16.29 -11.82 -6.72
CA ASN A 171 16.13 -13.23 -6.40
C ASN A 171 14.65 -13.66 -6.31
N ARG A 172 14.40 -14.96 -6.37
CA ARG A 172 13.07 -15.58 -6.32
C ARG A 172 12.26 -15.25 -5.05
N LYS A 173 12.93 -14.91 -3.95
CA LYS A 173 12.24 -14.52 -2.70
C LYS A 173 11.53 -13.16 -2.80
N SER A 174 11.76 -12.40 -3.88
CA SER A 174 11.05 -11.12 -4.11
C SER A 174 9.58 -11.37 -4.43
N VAL A 175 8.68 -11.03 -3.51
CA VAL A 175 7.23 -11.11 -3.71
C VAL A 175 6.80 -10.34 -4.96
N TYR A 176 7.45 -9.23 -5.29
CA TYR A 176 7.12 -8.42 -6.48
C TYR A 176 7.37 -9.16 -7.80
N ASN A 177 8.37 -10.02 -7.86
CA ASN A 177 8.60 -10.88 -9.02
C ASN A 177 7.62 -12.05 -9.04
N GLN A 178 7.28 -12.59 -7.88
CA GLN A 178 6.29 -13.65 -7.74
C GLN A 178 4.92 -13.19 -8.26
N SER A 179 4.49 -11.99 -7.85
CA SER A 179 3.23 -11.40 -8.31
C SER A 179 3.24 -11.07 -9.82
N LEU A 180 4.37 -10.59 -10.37
CA LEU A 180 4.50 -10.42 -11.82
C LEU A 180 4.40 -11.75 -12.56
N VAL A 181 5.01 -12.82 -12.06
CA VAL A 181 4.90 -14.15 -12.68
C VAL A 181 3.47 -14.67 -12.57
N ALA A 182 2.79 -14.50 -11.43
CA ALA A 182 1.38 -14.83 -11.27
C ALA A 182 0.50 -14.09 -12.29
N ASP A 183 0.73 -12.80 -12.47
CA ASP A 183 0.09 -11.97 -13.47
C ASP A 183 0.28 -12.49 -14.90
N GLN A 184 1.53 -12.79 -15.28
CA GLN A 184 1.82 -13.34 -16.60
C GLN A 184 1.23 -14.75 -16.82
N MET A 185 1.09 -15.56 -15.76
CA MET A 185 0.36 -16.83 -15.81
C MET A 185 -1.13 -16.62 -16.09
N ILE A 186 -1.74 -15.61 -15.48
CA ILE A 186 -3.15 -15.26 -15.69
C ILE A 186 -3.37 -14.75 -17.13
N LEU A 187 -2.52 -13.86 -17.61
CA LEU A 187 -2.66 -13.22 -18.93
C LEU A 187 -2.34 -14.15 -20.09
N ARG A 188 -1.35 -15.05 -19.93
CA ARG A 188 -0.75 -15.80 -21.04
C ARG A 188 -0.86 -17.32 -20.92
N GLY A 189 -1.34 -17.80 -19.77
CA GLY A 189 -1.35 -19.22 -19.41
C GLY A 189 0.01 -19.74 -18.91
N ASP A 190 -0.04 -20.84 -18.19
CA ASP A 190 1.12 -21.41 -17.47
C ASP A 190 2.26 -21.82 -18.40
N LYS A 191 1.94 -22.38 -19.60
CA LYS A 191 2.95 -22.81 -20.59
C LYS A 191 3.76 -21.63 -21.12
N ALA A 192 3.09 -20.54 -21.53
CA ALA A 192 3.76 -19.34 -22.05
C ALA A 192 4.54 -18.61 -20.97
N ALA A 193 3.99 -18.51 -19.74
CA ALA A 193 4.69 -17.94 -18.60
C ALA A 193 5.94 -18.75 -18.22
N SER A 194 5.90 -20.10 -18.29
CA SER A 194 7.05 -20.97 -18.05
C SER A 194 8.15 -20.74 -19.08
N ALA A 195 7.82 -20.69 -20.36
CA ALA A 195 8.78 -20.39 -21.42
C ALA A 195 9.42 -19.00 -21.23
N TRP A 196 8.60 -18.00 -20.86
CA TRP A 196 9.09 -16.64 -20.58
C TRP A 196 10.04 -16.62 -19.37
N VAL A 197 9.71 -17.27 -18.26
CA VAL A 197 10.61 -17.35 -17.08
C VAL A 197 11.93 -18.01 -17.46
N LYS A 198 11.92 -19.14 -18.18
CA LYS A 198 13.14 -19.81 -18.67
C LYS A 198 13.99 -18.91 -19.56
N GLY A 199 13.35 -18.17 -20.48
CA GLY A 199 14.05 -17.22 -21.34
C GLY A 199 14.68 -16.07 -20.55
N MET A 200 13.96 -15.50 -19.57
CA MET A 200 14.53 -14.48 -18.71
C MET A 200 15.70 -15.00 -17.87
N THR A 201 15.57 -16.16 -17.24
CA THR A 201 16.65 -16.72 -16.41
C THR A 201 17.90 -17.05 -17.23
N ALA A 202 17.76 -17.45 -18.50
CA ALA A 202 18.86 -17.64 -19.44
C ALA A 202 19.58 -16.32 -19.80
N ASN A 203 18.91 -15.19 -19.66
CA ASN A 203 19.44 -13.87 -19.98
C ASN A 203 20.07 -13.14 -18.78
N VAL A 204 19.87 -13.68 -17.56
CA VAL A 204 20.31 -13.04 -16.32
C VAL A 204 21.84 -13.01 -16.24
N THR A 205 22.35 -11.82 -15.88
CA THR A 205 23.72 -11.68 -15.39
C THR A 205 23.75 -11.80 -13.86
N GLN A 206 24.71 -12.54 -13.35
CA GLN A 206 24.86 -12.79 -11.91
C GLN A 206 25.58 -11.63 -11.20
N PRO A 207 25.34 -11.41 -9.92
CA PRO A 207 24.40 -12.13 -9.01
C PRO A 207 22.96 -11.60 -9.09
N TYR A 208 22.00 -12.41 -8.58
CA TYR A 208 20.65 -11.93 -8.33
C TYR A 208 20.63 -10.94 -7.16
N PHE A 209 19.88 -9.86 -7.29
CA PHE A 209 19.81 -8.81 -6.30
C PHE A 209 18.79 -9.10 -5.19
N SER A 210 19.02 -8.63 -3.98
CA SER A 210 18.10 -8.72 -2.85
C SER A 210 17.06 -7.59 -2.83
N SER A 211 17.35 -6.43 -3.50
CA SER A 211 16.45 -5.29 -3.56
C SER A 211 16.57 -4.52 -4.88
N ASP A 212 15.59 -3.64 -5.14
CA ASP A 212 15.53 -2.89 -6.41
C ASP A 212 16.59 -1.75 -6.47
N THR A 213 16.93 -1.09 -5.36
CA THR A 213 17.90 0.01 -5.38
C THR A 213 19.30 -0.43 -5.85
N PRO A 214 19.92 -1.49 -5.30
CA PRO A 214 21.20 -2.00 -5.83
C PRO A 214 21.11 -2.44 -7.29
N LEU A 215 19.97 -3.01 -7.71
CA LEU A 215 19.75 -3.40 -9.09
C LEU A 215 19.72 -2.18 -10.01
N ILE A 216 19.04 -1.09 -9.62
CA ILE A 216 19.06 0.18 -10.41
C ILE A 216 20.48 0.73 -10.53
N ARG A 217 21.25 0.70 -9.43
CA ARG A 217 22.67 1.12 -9.44
C ARG A 217 23.50 0.29 -10.43
N ALA A 218 23.29 -1.04 -10.45
CA ALA A 218 23.99 -1.94 -11.36
C ALA A 218 23.69 -1.63 -12.82
N VAL A 219 22.44 -1.37 -13.18
CA VAL A 219 22.05 -0.95 -14.53
C VAL A 219 22.67 0.42 -14.87
N ALA A 220 22.60 1.39 -13.95
CA ALA A 220 23.15 2.73 -14.17
C ALA A 220 24.68 2.72 -14.38
N ASN A 221 25.38 1.77 -13.77
CA ASN A 221 26.84 1.59 -13.89
C ASN A 221 27.24 0.61 -15.01
N GLY A 222 26.28 0.08 -15.79
CA GLY A 222 26.57 -0.77 -16.94
C GLY A 222 26.93 -2.22 -16.60
N GLN A 223 26.70 -2.68 -15.37
CA GLN A 223 26.86 -4.09 -14.99
C GLN A 223 25.80 -4.99 -15.67
N CYS A 224 24.67 -4.42 -16.05
CA CYS A 224 23.65 -4.98 -16.89
C CYS A 224 22.98 -3.89 -17.73
N GLY A 225 22.45 -4.25 -18.89
CA GLY A 225 21.79 -3.32 -19.80
C GLY A 225 20.37 -2.99 -19.36
N VAL A 226 19.69 -3.95 -18.72
CA VAL A 226 18.28 -3.82 -18.30
C VAL A 226 18.05 -4.44 -16.94
N GLY A 227 17.03 -3.93 -16.23
CA GLY A 227 16.63 -4.47 -14.94
C GLY A 227 15.14 -4.30 -14.67
N LEU A 228 14.54 -5.27 -14.00
CA LEU A 228 13.12 -5.27 -13.65
C LEU A 228 12.93 -4.82 -12.20
N VAL A 229 12.25 -3.67 -12.00
CA VAL A 229 12.12 -2.98 -10.71
C VAL A 229 10.72 -2.42 -10.50
N ASN A 230 10.39 -2.03 -9.26
CA ASN A 230 9.20 -1.23 -9.00
C ASN A 230 9.46 0.26 -9.28
N SER A 231 8.48 0.92 -9.88
CA SER A 231 8.54 2.34 -10.28
C SER A 231 8.91 3.27 -9.12
N TYR A 232 8.38 3.04 -7.92
CA TYR A 232 8.59 3.90 -6.77
C TYR A 232 10.05 3.95 -6.28
N TYR A 233 10.85 2.91 -6.52
CA TYR A 233 12.30 2.97 -6.21
C TYR A 233 13.02 3.94 -7.12
N VAL A 234 12.73 3.91 -8.42
CA VAL A 234 13.30 4.86 -9.38
C VAL A 234 12.86 6.29 -9.04
N ALA A 235 11.56 6.47 -8.77
CA ALA A 235 11.00 7.78 -8.42
C ALA A 235 11.64 8.33 -7.14
N ARG A 236 11.85 7.49 -6.10
CA ARG A 236 12.54 7.89 -4.86
C ARG A 236 13.98 8.32 -5.11
N MET A 237 14.73 7.57 -5.91
CA MET A 237 16.10 7.93 -6.26
C MET A 237 16.11 9.26 -7.03
N LEU A 238 15.24 9.45 -8.01
CA LEU A 238 15.11 10.71 -8.78
C LEU A 238 14.73 11.91 -7.91
N ALA A 239 13.91 11.69 -6.87
CA ALA A 239 13.51 12.71 -5.89
C ALA A 239 14.61 13.02 -4.85
N GLY A 240 15.76 12.34 -4.89
CA GLY A 240 16.84 12.50 -3.91
C GLY A 240 16.60 11.77 -2.58
N GLY A 241 15.51 11.03 -2.43
CA GLY A 241 15.16 10.32 -1.19
C GLY A 241 16.08 9.14 -0.84
N SER A 242 17.05 8.83 -1.69
CA SER A 242 18.10 7.82 -1.45
C SER A 242 19.51 8.43 -1.46
N GLY A 243 19.61 9.77 -1.44
CA GLY A 243 20.86 10.53 -1.46
C GLY A 243 21.29 10.99 -2.87
N ALA A 244 22.18 11.97 -2.92
CA ALA A 244 22.62 12.64 -4.18
C ALA A 244 23.27 11.68 -5.18
N SER A 245 24.09 10.74 -4.69
CA SER A 245 24.74 9.74 -5.56
C SER A 245 23.69 8.87 -6.30
N ASP A 246 22.67 8.40 -5.57
CA ASP A 246 21.59 7.62 -6.15
C ASP A 246 20.73 8.42 -7.12
N GLN A 247 20.53 9.71 -6.84
CA GLN A 247 19.83 10.61 -7.75
C GLN A 247 20.58 10.76 -9.08
N GLN A 248 21.90 10.92 -9.02
CA GLN A 248 22.75 10.96 -10.24
C GLN A 248 22.67 9.65 -11.03
N LEU A 249 22.71 8.49 -10.35
CA LEU A 249 22.59 7.20 -11.00
C LEU A 249 21.21 7.00 -11.64
N ALA A 250 20.13 7.38 -10.95
CA ALA A 250 18.78 7.29 -11.50
C ALA A 250 18.58 8.18 -12.76
N ASN A 251 19.31 9.27 -12.88
CA ASN A 251 19.30 10.12 -14.07
C ASN A 251 19.99 9.48 -15.29
N ARG A 252 20.85 8.47 -15.10
CA ARG A 252 21.55 7.76 -16.18
C ARG A 252 20.69 6.68 -16.85
N VAL A 253 19.62 6.20 -16.19
CA VAL A 253 18.76 5.16 -16.75
C VAL A 253 17.51 5.74 -17.40
N LYS A 254 16.97 5.01 -18.36
CA LYS A 254 15.63 5.25 -18.91
C LYS A 254 14.65 4.25 -18.34
N VAL A 255 13.41 4.68 -18.12
CA VAL A 255 12.33 3.81 -17.63
C VAL A 255 11.43 3.44 -18.80
N ARG A 256 11.11 2.16 -18.92
CA ARG A 256 10.10 1.65 -19.85
C ARG A 256 8.99 0.99 -19.07
N PHE A 257 7.77 1.37 -19.39
CA PHE A 257 6.57 0.66 -18.97
C PHE A 257 6.27 -0.39 -20.05
N PRO A 258 6.30 -1.68 -19.72
CA PRO A 258 5.76 -2.71 -20.62
C PRO A 258 4.28 -2.45 -20.89
N ASP A 259 3.79 -2.79 -22.06
CA ASP A 259 2.38 -2.61 -22.44
C ASP A 259 1.75 -3.99 -22.70
N PRO A 260 0.73 -4.39 -21.92
CA PRO A 260 0.24 -3.74 -20.72
C PRO A 260 1.21 -3.87 -19.52
N ALA A 261 1.12 -2.91 -18.59
CA ALA A 261 1.98 -2.87 -17.41
C ALA A 261 1.33 -3.60 -16.23
N HIS A 262 2.10 -4.46 -15.57
CA HIS A 262 1.72 -5.10 -14.33
C HIS A 262 1.57 -4.09 -13.20
N VAL A 263 0.38 -4.04 -12.61
CA VAL A 263 0.03 -3.18 -11.48
C VAL A 263 -0.23 -4.01 -10.24
N ASN A 264 0.49 -3.71 -9.18
CA ASN A 264 0.26 -4.28 -7.85
C ASN A 264 -0.12 -3.18 -6.85
N ILE A 265 -0.45 -3.54 -5.61
CA ILE A 265 -0.98 -2.62 -4.61
C ILE A 265 -0.20 -2.64 -3.29
N THR A 266 -0.26 -1.53 -2.56
CA THR A 266 -0.27 -1.54 -1.11
C THR A 266 -1.74 -1.57 -0.69
N GLY A 267 -2.09 -2.43 0.24
CA GLY A 267 -3.48 -2.57 0.69
C GLY A 267 -3.57 -2.76 2.20
N ALA A 268 -4.78 -2.66 2.72
CA ALA A 268 -5.07 -2.84 4.14
C ALA A 268 -6.38 -3.58 4.37
N GLY A 269 -6.46 -4.27 5.50
CA GLY A 269 -7.68 -4.87 6.00
C GLY A 269 -7.84 -4.67 7.50
N VAL A 270 -9.08 -4.76 7.98
CA VAL A 270 -9.38 -4.77 9.40
C VAL A 270 -9.01 -6.16 9.96
N VAL A 271 -8.20 -6.17 11.00
CA VAL A 271 -7.76 -7.43 11.63
C VAL A 271 -8.96 -8.14 12.28
N LYS A 272 -9.01 -9.47 12.17
CA LYS A 272 -10.14 -10.27 12.69
C LYS A 272 -10.43 -10.01 14.15
N THR A 273 -9.38 -9.83 14.95
CA THR A 273 -9.42 -9.62 16.41
C THR A 273 -9.41 -8.14 16.80
N ALA A 274 -9.61 -7.22 15.83
CA ALA A 274 -9.62 -5.79 16.08
C ALA A 274 -10.58 -5.42 17.23
N LYS A 275 -10.06 -4.64 18.18
CA LYS A 275 -10.84 -4.14 19.33
C LYS A 275 -11.74 -2.98 18.93
N ASN A 276 -11.30 -2.18 17.95
CA ASN A 276 -12.02 -1.01 17.44
C ASN A 276 -12.24 -1.13 15.91
N PRO A 277 -13.03 -2.13 15.43
CA PRO A 277 -13.14 -2.42 14.00
C PRO A 277 -13.74 -1.28 13.17
N GLU A 278 -14.67 -0.51 13.73
CA GLU A 278 -15.26 0.66 13.03
C GLU A 278 -14.26 1.78 12.89
N ALA A 279 -13.47 2.08 13.93
CA ALA A 279 -12.41 3.07 13.88
C ALA A 279 -11.28 2.63 12.91
N ALA A 280 -10.96 1.33 12.87
CA ALA A 280 -10.04 0.74 11.90
C ALA A 280 -10.54 0.91 10.46
N LEU A 281 -11.82 0.64 10.21
CA LEU A 281 -12.44 0.81 8.89
C LEU A 281 -12.40 2.28 8.45
N ARG A 282 -12.68 3.24 9.36
CA ARG A 282 -12.58 4.68 9.09
C ARG A 282 -11.17 5.11 8.67
N LEU A 283 -10.12 4.50 9.25
CA LEU A 283 -8.77 4.78 8.79
C LEU A 283 -8.54 4.27 7.36
N ILE A 284 -8.98 3.05 7.04
CA ILE A 284 -8.85 2.49 5.69
C ILE A 284 -9.62 3.35 4.68
N GLU A 285 -10.83 3.80 5.01
CA GLU A 285 -11.61 4.73 4.19
C GLU A 285 -10.89 6.05 3.95
N PHE A 286 -10.30 6.63 5.00
CA PHE A 286 -9.51 7.85 4.88
C PHE A 286 -8.31 7.65 3.94
N LEU A 287 -7.54 6.57 4.12
CA LEU A 287 -6.36 6.27 3.32
C LEU A 287 -6.70 5.91 1.86
N ALA A 288 -7.89 5.37 1.59
CA ALA A 288 -8.34 5.05 0.23
C ALA A 288 -9.08 6.20 -0.46
N SER A 289 -9.49 7.24 0.30
CA SER A 289 -10.25 8.38 -0.23
C SER A 289 -9.44 9.18 -1.27
N PRO A 290 -10.09 9.91 -2.18
CA PRO A 290 -9.39 10.73 -3.18
C PRO A 290 -8.40 11.74 -2.59
N SER A 291 -8.68 12.31 -1.41
CA SER A 291 -7.81 13.27 -0.75
C SER A 291 -6.73 12.62 0.10
N GLY A 292 -7.10 11.69 0.98
CA GLY A 292 -6.15 10.97 1.86
C GLY A 292 -5.24 10.02 1.08
N GLY A 293 -5.81 9.27 0.13
CA GLY A 293 -5.08 8.30 -0.69
C GLY A 293 -4.05 8.94 -1.61
N ARG A 294 -4.30 10.15 -2.11
CA ARG A 294 -3.29 10.88 -2.88
C ARG A 294 -2.06 11.16 -2.03
N GLY A 295 -2.24 11.74 -0.85
CA GLY A 295 -1.14 12.00 0.08
C GLY A 295 -0.42 10.73 0.50
N TYR A 296 -1.18 9.64 0.73
CA TYR A 296 -0.62 8.34 1.09
C TYR A 296 0.22 7.72 -0.03
N ALA A 297 -0.21 7.85 -1.29
CA ALA A 297 0.54 7.41 -2.45
C ALA A 297 1.81 8.26 -2.66
N GLU A 298 1.66 9.59 -2.67
CA GLU A 298 2.75 10.53 -2.93
C GLU A 298 3.85 10.46 -1.87
N ALA A 299 3.51 10.26 -0.59
CA ALA A 299 4.45 10.11 0.51
C ALA A 299 5.50 9.01 0.23
N ASN A 300 5.17 7.99 -0.54
CA ASN A 300 6.06 6.87 -0.85
C ASN A 300 6.39 6.72 -2.34
N ASN A 301 6.14 7.75 -3.14
CA ASN A 301 6.32 7.73 -4.60
C ASN A 301 5.55 6.59 -5.29
N GLU A 302 4.38 6.24 -4.77
CA GLU A 302 3.44 5.29 -5.36
C GLU A 302 2.34 6.04 -6.13
N TYR A 303 1.64 5.36 -7.03
CA TYR A 303 0.51 5.95 -7.75
C TYR A 303 -0.77 5.86 -6.91
N PRO A 304 -1.63 6.89 -6.95
CA PRO A 304 -2.96 6.79 -6.35
C PRO A 304 -3.79 5.70 -7.04
N LEU A 305 -4.88 5.26 -6.41
CA LEU A 305 -5.76 4.20 -6.96
C LEU A 305 -6.31 4.54 -8.35
N ARG A 306 -6.52 5.82 -8.64
CA ARG A 306 -6.97 6.32 -9.94
C ARG A 306 -6.05 7.42 -10.46
N GLY A 307 -5.84 7.47 -11.77
CA GLY A 307 -4.97 8.47 -12.40
C GLY A 307 -3.49 8.28 -12.04
N PHE A 308 -2.69 9.31 -12.23
CA PHE A 308 -1.23 9.26 -12.07
C PHE A 308 -0.72 10.13 -10.90
N GLY A 309 -1.58 10.92 -10.26
CA GLY A 309 -1.21 11.83 -9.18
C GLY A 309 -0.36 13.03 -9.66
N ASN A 310 0.22 13.74 -8.68
CA ASN A 310 0.99 14.96 -8.94
C ASN A 310 2.49 14.85 -8.59
N ASN A 311 2.95 13.69 -8.12
CA ASN A 311 4.34 13.48 -7.77
C ASN A 311 5.26 13.72 -8.99
N ALA A 312 6.15 14.72 -8.88
CA ALA A 312 7.03 15.15 -9.97
C ALA A 312 7.96 14.01 -10.46
N ALA A 313 8.48 13.20 -9.54
CA ALA A 313 9.36 12.10 -9.91
C ALA A 313 8.61 11.01 -10.69
N LEU A 314 7.35 10.69 -10.31
CA LEU A 314 6.51 9.75 -11.07
C LEU A 314 6.13 10.31 -12.45
N LYS A 315 5.83 11.62 -12.55
CA LYS A 315 5.55 12.27 -13.84
C LYS A 315 6.73 12.15 -14.80
N ARG A 316 7.97 12.22 -14.30
CA ARG A 316 9.19 12.02 -15.13
C ARG A 316 9.31 10.60 -15.68
N LEU A 317 8.72 9.59 -15.01
CA LEU A 317 8.74 8.21 -15.52
C LEU A 317 7.81 8.03 -16.72
N GLY A 318 6.76 8.83 -16.85
CA GLY A 318 5.75 8.74 -17.89
C GLY A 318 4.47 8.08 -17.42
N THR A 319 3.64 7.67 -18.38
CA THR A 319 2.34 7.04 -18.17
C THR A 319 2.36 5.56 -18.61
N PHE A 320 1.37 4.80 -18.18
CA PHE A 320 1.23 3.38 -18.52
C PHE A 320 -0.23 2.99 -18.70
N LYS A 321 -0.45 1.92 -19.46
CA LYS A 321 -1.73 1.21 -19.54
C LYS A 321 -1.62 -0.02 -18.64
N ALA A 322 -2.45 -0.09 -17.59
CA ALA A 322 -2.49 -1.25 -16.70
C ALA A 322 -3.08 -2.48 -17.41
N ASP A 323 -2.64 -3.67 -17.03
CA ASP A 323 -3.15 -4.94 -17.54
C ASP A 323 -4.58 -5.26 -17.10
N GLY A 324 -5.02 -4.69 -15.98
CA GLY A 324 -6.36 -4.91 -15.43
C GLY A 324 -6.54 -6.21 -14.66
N VAL A 325 -5.48 -6.99 -14.46
CA VAL A 325 -5.53 -8.23 -13.67
C VAL A 325 -5.93 -7.92 -12.22
N SER A 326 -6.80 -8.75 -11.65
CA SER A 326 -7.27 -8.58 -10.29
C SER A 326 -6.16 -8.90 -9.29
N ALA A 327 -5.96 -8.01 -8.30
CA ALA A 327 -5.02 -8.24 -7.21
C ALA A 327 -5.35 -9.52 -6.42
N GLN A 328 -6.62 -9.84 -6.24
CA GLN A 328 -7.07 -11.09 -5.62
C GLN A 328 -6.64 -12.32 -6.45
N GLN A 329 -6.82 -12.29 -7.77
CA GLN A 329 -6.38 -13.40 -8.64
C GLN A 329 -4.86 -13.59 -8.60
N MET A 330 -4.09 -12.50 -8.59
CA MET A 330 -2.63 -12.56 -8.46
C MET A 330 -2.21 -13.17 -7.13
N GLY A 331 -2.84 -12.79 -6.03
CA GLY A 331 -2.58 -13.37 -4.70
C GLY A 331 -2.81 -14.88 -4.71
N ALA A 332 -3.99 -15.32 -5.13
CA ALA A 332 -4.37 -16.73 -5.20
C ALA A 332 -3.43 -17.57 -6.10
N LYS A 333 -2.85 -16.95 -7.16
CA LYS A 333 -1.92 -17.64 -8.07
C LYS A 333 -0.46 -17.67 -7.55
N ASN A 334 -0.15 -16.99 -6.43
CA ASN A 334 1.24 -16.81 -5.94
C ASN A 334 1.99 -18.12 -5.71
N LYS A 335 1.39 -19.12 -5.06
CA LYS A 335 2.02 -20.42 -4.80
C LYS A 335 2.45 -21.12 -6.12
N ALA A 336 1.58 -21.08 -7.12
CA ALA A 336 1.88 -21.64 -8.44
C ALA A 336 3.00 -20.86 -9.15
N ALA A 337 3.00 -19.53 -9.03
CA ALA A 337 4.05 -18.67 -9.58
C ALA A 337 5.42 -18.97 -8.96
N VAL A 338 5.49 -19.16 -7.66
CA VAL A 338 6.74 -19.54 -6.95
C VAL A 338 7.27 -20.88 -7.45
N ALA A 339 6.38 -21.88 -7.62
CA ALA A 339 6.76 -23.18 -8.17
C ALA A 339 7.27 -23.08 -9.61
N LEU A 340 6.59 -22.29 -10.45
CA LEU A 340 6.99 -22.04 -11.84
C LEU A 340 8.34 -21.32 -11.92
N MET A 341 8.59 -20.32 -11.08
CA MET A 341 9.89 -19.64 -10.99
C MET A 341 11.00 -20.61 -10.62
N GLN A 342 10.75 -21.49 -9.67
CA GLN A 342 11.73 -22.52 -9.24
C GLN A 342 12.04 -23.48 -10.38
N ALA A 343 11.02 -24.03 -11.05
CA ALA A 343 11.16 -24.92 -12.18
C ALA A 343 11.85 -24.26 -13.40
N GLY A 344 11.71 -22.93 -13.53
CA GLY A 344 12.37 -22.11 -14.56
C GLY A 344 13.79 -21.68 -14.23
N GLY A 345 14.37 -22.11 -13.10
CA GLY A 345 15.75 -21.81 -12.71
C GLY A 345 15.94 -20.42 -12.11
N TRP A 346 14.87 -19.73 -11.68
CA TRP A 346 15.00 -18.44 -11.01
C TRP A 346 15.54 -18.64 -9.59
N ARG A 347 16.67 -18.08 -9.27
CA ARG A 347 17.40 -18.25 -8.00
C ARG A 347 17.08 -17.16 -6.98
#